data_668051978712ff5d5c2254f47f2bc17e
#
_entry.id   668051978712ff5d5c2254f47f2bc17e
#
_cell.length_a   1.000
_cell.length_b   1.000
_cell.length_c   1.000
_cell.angle_alpha   90.00
_cell.angle_beta   90.00
_cell.angle_gamma   90.00
#
_symmetry.space_group_name_H-M   'P 1'
#
loop_
_entity.id
_entity.type
_entity.pdbx_description
1 polymer ?
#
loop_
_entity_poly.entity_id
_entity_poly.type
_entity_poly.pdbx_seq_one_letter_code
_entity_poly.pdbx_strand_id
1 'polypeptide(L)'
;MLSNPFIWGLAFTYFCVYVVRQGITSWSVFYLIKEKGVVDAGAAALRVSGLELGGLLGSLVAGRISDWYIATSEGGAVGKRIQVVMAYLVGVAAMLLAFQAVPAGMPVAQSLIVFMIGFFLYGPQMLIGLCGAEIVGRRSVGASEGFLGWIAYLGAANAGVPLSMLVQQYGWGAFFVALLAACAAAIALLAPITGAQSEVQRVAKAAAR
;
A
#
# COMPACT_ATOMS: atom_id res chain seq x y z
N MET A 1 22.62 6.75 -4.96
CA MET A 1 21.22 6.36 -4.71
C MET A 1 20.85 5.07 -5.44
N LEU A 2 20.88 5.01 -6.77
CA LEU A 2 20.48 3.84 -7.57
C LEU A 2 21.35 2.58 -7.37
N SER A 3 22.55 2.70 -6.85
CA SER A 3 23.38 1.54 -6.48
C SER A 3 22.95 0.87 -5.16
N ASN A 4 21.97 1.43 -4.44
CA ASN A 4 21.50 0.87 -3.18
C ASN A 4 20.36 -0.12 -3.46
N PRO A 5 20.51 -1.44 -3.19
CA PRO A 5 19.50 -2.44 -3.46
C PRO A 5 18.21 -2.23 -2.64
N PHE A 6 18.30 -1.59 -1.48
CA PHE A 6 17.12 -1.29 -0.66
C PHE A 6 16.17 -0.31 -1.35
N ILE A 7 16.69 0.66 -2.13
CA ILE A 7 15.86 1.60 -2.90
C ILE A 7 15.07 0.87 -3.98
N TRP A 8 15.66 -0.10 -4.66
CA TRP A 8 14.97 -0.92 -5.65
C TRP A 8 13.89 -1.81 -5.01
N GLY A 9 14.18 -2.41 -3.86
CA GLY A 9 13.19 -3.17 -3.11
C GLY A 9 11.98 -2.31 -2.71
N LEU A 10 12.22 -1.10 -2.21
CA LEU A 10 11.15 -0.14 -1.91
C LEU A 10 10.40 0.30 -3.17
N ALA A 11 11.10 0.55 -4.28
CA ALA A 11 10.49 0.96 -5.55
C ALA A 11 9.52 -0.10 -6.09
N PHE A 12 9.94 -1.38 -6.15
CA PHE A 12 9.07 -2.46 -6.60
C PHE A 12 7.92 -2.76 -5.61
N THR A 13 8.16 -2.61 -4.31
CA THR A 13 7.08 -2.67 -3.33
C THR A 13 6.05 -1.55 -3.58
N TYR A 14 6.53 -0.35 -3.85
CA TYR A 14 5.66 0.80 -4.12
C TYR A 14 4.86 0.62 -5.41
N PHE A 15 5.47 0.02 -6.46
CA PHE A 15 4.76 -0.43 -7.64
C PHE A 15 3.57 -1.33 -7.27
N CYS A 16 3.80 -2.39 -6.49
CA CYS A 16 2.74 -3.32 -6.07
C CYS A 16 1.64 -2.63 -5.25
N VAL A 17 2.01 -1.77 -4.31
CA VAL A 17 1.05 -0.99 -3.50
C VAL A 17 0.19 -0.09 -4.39
N TYR A 18 0.77 0.55 -5.42
CA TYR A 18 0.02 1.40 -6.34
C TYR A 18 -0.86 0.63 -7.33
N VAL A 19 -0.50 -0.61 -7.71
CA VAL A 19 -1.41 -1.51 -8.43
C VAL A 19 -2.66 -1.75 -7.59
N VAL A 20 -2.52 -2.07 -6.32
CA VAL A 20 -3.66 -2.30 -5.41
C VAL A 20 -4.47 -1.02 -5.22
N ARG A 21 -3.81 0.10 -4.90
CA ARG A 21 -4.46 1.38 -4.67
C ARG A 21 -5.28 1.83 -5.87
N GLN A 22 -4.66 1.90 -7.02
CA GLN A 22 -5.33 2.36 -8.24
C GLN A 22 -6.39 1.36 -8.69
N GLY A 23 -6.15 0.05 -8.52
CA GLY A 23 -7.12 -1.00 -8.78
C GLY A 23 -8.41 -0.78 -7.97
N ILE A 24 -8.30 -0.64 -6.66
CA ILE A 24 -9.46 -0.40 -5.80
C ILE A 24 -10.13 0.96 -6.12
N THR A 25 -9.35 2.03 -6.24
CA THR A 25 -9.92 3.37 -6.51
C THR A 25 -10.71 3.40 -7.81
N SER A 26 -10.19 2.80 -8.89
CA SER A 26 -10.81 2.86 -10.21
C SER A 26 -11.94 1.86 -10.42
N TRP A 27 -11.88 0.67 -9.79
CA TRP A 27 -12.77 -0.42 -10.12
C TRP A 27 -13.82 -0.74 -9.07
N SER A 28 -13.71 -0.22 -7.82
CA SER A 28 -14.65 -0.57 -6.75
C SER A 28 -16.09 -0.14 -7.03
N VAL A 29 -16.29 1.05 -7.61
CA VAL A 29 -17.64 1.52 -8.00
C VAL A 29 -18.24 0.57 -9.04
N PHE A 30 -17.44 0.22 -10.06
CA PHE A 30 -17.90 -0.66 -11.12
C PHE A 30 -18.17 -2.09 -10.63
N TYR A 31 -17.33 -2.60 -9.71
CA TYR A 31 -17.55 -3.87 -9.02
C TYR A 31 -18.86 -3.88 -8.23
N LEU A 32 -19.14 -2.83 -7.47
CA LEU A 32 -20.40 -2.72 -6.69
C LEU A 32 -21.62 -2.74 -7.60
N ILE A 33 -21.56 -2.07 -8.75
CA ILE A 33 -22.66 -2.04 -9.71
C ILE A 33 -22.84 -3.42 -10.38
N LYS A 34 -21.76 -4.00 -10.90
CA LYS A 34 -21.84 -5.21 -11.74
C LYS A 34 -22.02 -6.49 -10.92
N GLU A 35 -21.29 -6.64 -9.81
CA GLU A 35 -21.28 -7.88 -9.02
C GLU A 35 -22.19 -7.81 -7.78
N LYS A 36 -22.31 -6.62 -7.19
CA LYS A 36 -23.13 -6.47 -5.96
C LYS A 36 -24.52 -5.90 -6.24
N GLY A 37 -24.87 -5.66 -7.51
CA GLY A 37 -26.22 -5.26 -7.93
C GLY A 37 -26.63 -3.87 -7.43
N VAL A 38 -25.71 -2.98 -7.16
CA VAL A 38 -26.03 -1.60 -6.76
C VAL A 38 -26.52 -0.84 -7.99
N VAL A 39 -27.80 -0.50 -8.01
CA VAL A 39 -28.46 0.10 -9.18
C VAL A 39 -28.02 1.56 -9.41
N ASP A 40 -27.86 2.33 -8.32
CA ASP A 40 -27.50 3.74 -8.40
C ASP A 40 -25.97 3.94 -8.29
N ALA A 41 -25.39 4.55 -9.34
CA ALA A 41 -23.96 4.86 -9.39
C ALA A 41 -23.54 5.86 -8.30
N GLY A 42 -24.42 6.79 -7.91
CA GLY A 42 -24.17 7.72 -6.82
C GLY A 42 -24.05 7.00 -5.48
N ALA A 43 -24.95 6.04 -5.21
CA ALA A 43 -24.88 5.21 -4.01
C ALA A 43 -23.61 4.33 -3.99
N ALA A 44 -23.18 3.80 -5.13
CA ALA A 44 -21.93 3.06 -5.23
C ALA A 44 -20.70 3.96 -4.96
N ALA A 45 -20.68 5.16 -5.57
CA ALA A 45 -19.60 6.13 -5.35
C ALA A 45 -19.53 6.61 -3.90
N LEU A 46 -20.69 6.85 -3.25
CA LEU A 46 -20.75 7.22 -1.84
C LEU A 46 -20.15 6.12 -0.94
N ARG A 47 -20.39 4.83 -1.24
CA ARG A 47 -19.77 3.72 -0.49
C ARG A 47 -18.26 3.69 -0.64
N VAL A 48 -17.76 4.05 -1.83
CA VAL A 48 -16.31 4.04 -2.11
C VAL A 48 -15.62 5.29 -1.57
N SER A 49 -16.31 6.41 -1.38
CA SER A 49 -15.72 7.64 -0.81
C SER A 49 -15.12 7.45 0.59
N GLY A 50 -15.59 6.45 1.34
CA GLY A 50 -15.00 6.03 2.61
C GLY A 50 -13.52 5.60 2.51
N LEU A 51 -13.05 5.22 1.32
CA LEU A 51 -11.65 4.86 1.07
C LEU A 51 -10.68 5.99 1.45
N GLU A 52 -10.99 7.22 1.03
CA GLU A 52 -10.13 8.39 1.28
C GLU A 52 -10.13 8.79 2.75
N LEU A 53 -11.31 8.74 3.40
CA LEU A 53 -11.43 9.02 4.84
C LEU A 53 -10.68 7.97 5.67
N GLY A 54 -10.85 6.69 5.34
CA GLY A 54 -10.10 5.60 5.94
C GLY A 54 -8.61 5.79 5.74
N GLY A 55 -8.19 6.18 4.53
CA GLY A 55 -6.81 6.44 4.17
C GLY A 55 -6.17 7.57 4.98
N LEU A 56 -6.88 8.67 5.17
CA LEU A 56 -6.43 9.78 6.01
C LEU A 56 -6.13 9.30 7.44
N LEU A 57 -7.08 8.63 8.07
CA LEU A 57 -6.89 8.12 9.43
C LEU A 57 -5.82 7.03 9.48
N GLY A 58 -5.80 6.12 8.52
CA GLY A 58 -4.84 5.03 8.43
C GLY A 58 -3.40 5.52 8.31
N SER A 59 -3.14 6.55 7.50
CA SER A 59 -1.80 7.13 7.37
C SER A 59 -1.32 7.77 8.67
N LEU A 60 -2.19 8.52 9.37
CA LEU A 60 -1.86 9.13 10.68
C LEU A 60 -1.54 8.06 11.74
N VAL A 61 -2.37 7.02 11.81
CA VAL A 61 -2.19 5.90 12.76
C VAL A 61 -0.93 5.10 12.41
N ALA A 62 -0.67 4.82 11.14
CA ALA A 62 0.54 4.12 10.70
C ALA A 62 1.81 4.88 11.07
N GLY A 63 1.82 6.22 10.87
CA GLY A 63 2.92 7.07 11.30
C GLY A 63 3.15 6.98 12.80
N ARG A 64 2.09 7.14 13.59
CA ARG A 64 2.16 7.08 15.06
C ARG A 64 2.64 5.73 15.59
N ILE A 65 2.09 4.63 15.05
CA ILE A 65 2.52 3.26 15.41
C ILE A 65 4.00 3.06 15.05
N SER A 66 4.40 3.48 13.85
CA SER A 66 5.77 3.37 13.38
C SER A 66 6.75 4.12 14.29
N ASP A 67 6.44 5.36 14.66
CA ASP A 67 7.29 6.19 15.52
C ASP A 67 7.35 5.64 16.96
N TRP A 68 6.22 5.18 17.50
CA TRP A 68 6.18 4.51 18.81
C TRP A 68 7.02 3.23 18.80
N TYR A 69 6.92 2.43 17.75
CA TYR A 69 7.67 1.18 17.63
C TYR A 69 9.18 1.43 17.53
N ILE A 70 9.60 2.51 16.84
CA ILE A 70 11.01 2.92 16.79
C ILE A 70 11.50 3.37 18.17
N ALA A 71 10.69 4.10 18.92
CA ALA A 71 11.06 4.61 20.23
C ALA A 71 11.17 3.53 21.30
N THR A 72 10.37 2.46 21.21
CA THR A 72 10.26 1.43 22.26
C THR A 72 11.10 0.18 22.02
N SER A 73 11.67 0.02 20.84
CA SER A 73 12.40 -1.21 20.48
C SER A 73 13.81 -0.90 19.98
N GLU A 74 14.78 -1.79 20.21
CA GLU A 74 16.12 -1.71 19.63
C GLU A 74 16.12 -2.15 18.17
N GLY A 75 16.98 -1.56 17.32
CA GLY A 75 17.18 -1.95 15.93
C GLY A 75 17.12 -0.80 14.93
N GLY A 76 17.11 -1.12 13.64
CA GLY A 76 17.08 -0.14 12.55
C GLY A 76 15.73 0.55 12.42
N ALA A 77 15.69 1.87 12.42
CA ALA A 77 14.46 2.64 12.30
C ALA A 77 13.68 2.29 11.02
N VAL A 78 14.38 2.21 9.89
CA VAL A 78 13.78 1.84 8.60
C VAL A 78 13.18 0.43 8.66
N GLY A 79 13.91 -0.54 9.22
CA GLY A 79 13.43 -1.93 9.34
C GLY A 79 12.13 -2.04 10.13
N LYS A 80 11.97 -1.24 11.20
CA LYS A 80 10.74 -1.21 11.99
C LYS A 80 9.57 -0.59 11.23
N ARG A 81 9.80 0.49 10.47
CA ARG A 81 8.77 1.05 9.59
C ARG A 81 8.30 0.01 8.57
N ILE A 82 9.23 -0.76 8.00
CA ILE A 82 8.93 -1.84 7.05
C ILE A 82 8.06 -2.92 7.70
N GLN A 83 8.30 -3.29 8.95
CA GLN A 83 7.45 -4.25 9.66
C GLN A 83 6.01 -3.74 9.83
N VAL A 84 5.83 -2.45 10.13
CA VAL A 84 4.49 -1.81 10.15
C VAL A 84 3.85 -1.84 8.77
N VAL A 85 4.60 -1.53 7.71
CA VAL A 85 4.11 -1.64 6.31
C VAL A 85 3.62 -3.06 6.01
N MET A 86 4.40 -4.08 6.37
CA MET A 86 4.01 -5.48 6.14
C MET A 86 2.73 -5.85 6.90
N ALA A 87 2.59 -5.43 8.16
CA ALA A 87 1.38 -5.66 8.95
C ALA A 87 0.14 -4.99 8.29
N TYR A 88 0.29 -3.77 7.79
CA TYR A 88 -0.76 -3.07 7.07
C TYR A 88 -1.11 -3.76 5.74
N LEU A 89 -0.14 -4.28 4.99
CA LEU A 89 -0.38 -5.03 3.76
C LEU A 89 -1.15 -6.34 4.02
N VAL A 90 -0.90 -7.01 5.14
CA VAL A 90 -1.72 -8.16 5.58
C VAL A 90 -3.15 -7.70 5.86
N GLY A 91 -3.33 -6.54 6.51
CA GLY A 91 -4.64 -5.92 6.72
C GLY A 91 -5.36 -5.62 5.41
N VAL A 92 -4.65 -5.05 4.40
CA VAL A 92 -5.20 -4.84 3.05
C VAL A 92 -5.69 -6.15 2.46
N ALA A 93 -4.86 -7.21 2.47
CA ALA A 93 -5.22 -8.50 1.90
C ALA A 93 -6.46 -9.10 2.58
N ALA A 94 -6.56 -9.02 3.92
CA ALA A 94 -7.74 -9.46 4.66
C ALA A 94 -9.00 -8.66 4.27
N MET A 95 -8.89 -7.35 4.12
CA MET A 95 -10.02 -6.51 3.73
C MET A 95 -10.43 -6.70 2.26
N LEU A 96 -9.50 -7.01 1.35
CA LEU A 96 -9.81 -7.39 -0.03
C LEU A 96 -10.63 -8.69 -0.07
N LEU A 97 -10.25 -9.69 0.71
CA LEU A 97 -11.02 -10.94 0.85
C LEU A 97 -12.41 -10.67 1.43
N ALA A 98 -12.50 -9.83 2.46
CA ALA A 98 -13.79 -9.43 3.04
C ALA A 98 -14.66 -8.69 2.02
N PHE A 99 -14.08 -7.80 1.19
CA PHE A 99 -14.80 -7.06 0.15
C PHE A 99 -15.34 -7.98 -0.95
N GLN A 100 -14.58 -8.99 -1.32
CA GLN A 100 -15.05 -10.02 -2.24
C GLN A 100 -16.20 -10.84 -1.64
N ALA A 101 -16.07 -11.24 -0.37
CA ALA A 101 -17.00 -12.14 0.31
C ALA A 101 -18.30 -11.46 0.78
N VAL A 102 -18.31 -10.12 1.00
CA VAL A 102 -19.47 -9.42 1.53
C VAL A 102 -20.69 -9.61 0.61
N PRO A 103 -21.90 -10.00 1.16
CA PRO A 103 -23.09 -10.19 0.35
C PRO A 103 -23.59 -8.91 -0.32
N ALA A 104 -24.34 -9.08 -1.42
CA ALA A 104 -25.14 -8.01 -2.00
C ALA A 104 -26.20 -7.54 -0.98
N GLY A 105 -26.56 -6.24 -1.03
CA GLY A 105 -27.61 -5.71 -0.14
C GLY A 105 -27.15 -5.30 1.26
N MET A 106 -25.83 -5.36 1.58
CA MET A 106 -25.27 -4.89 2.85
C MET A 106 -24.49 -3.58 2.69
N PRO A 107 -25.13 -2.41 2.47
CA PRO A 107 -24.46 -1.15 2.15
C PRO A 107 -23.49 -0.69 3.25
N VAL A 108 -23.87 -0.83 4.51
CA VAL A 108 -23.04 -0.42 5.65
C VAL A 108 -21.78 -1.27 5.74
N ALA A 109 -21.89 -2.59 5.59
CA ALA A 109 -20.75 -3.50 5.61
C ALA A 109 -19.80 -3.21 4.44
N GLN A 110 -20.33 -2.98 3.25
CA GLN A 110 -19.54 -2.62 2.07
C GLN A 110 -18.77 -1.32 2.28
N SER A 111 -19.43 -0.27 2.79
CA SER A 111 -18.81 1.02 3.10
C SER A 111 -17.72 0.90 4.17
N LEU A 112 -17.97 0.13 5.23
CA LEU A 112 -17.02 -0.08 6.31
C LEU A 112 -15.77 -0.86 5.82
N ILE A 113 -15.96 -1.89 5.01
CA ILE A 113 -14.85 -2.65 4.43
C ILE A 113 -14.01 -1.77 3.51
N VAL A 114 -14.63 -0.95 2.66
CA VAL A 114 -13.91 -0.02 1.78
C VAL A 114 -13.15 1.03 2.59
N PHE A 115 -13.75 1.56 3.65
CA PHE A 115 -13.07 2.44 4.60
C PHE A 115 -11.84 1.75 5.22
N MET A 116 -11.97 0.49 5.66
CA MET A 116 -10.86 -0.28 6.21
C MET A 116 -9.79 -0.63 5.18
N ILE A 117 -10.16 -0.86 3.90
CA ILE A 117 -9.18 -0.97 2.80
C ILE A 117 -8.36 0.32 2.72
N GLY A 118 -9.00 1.47 2.71
CA GLY A 118 -8.30 2.77 2.72
C GLY A 118 -7.37 2.90 3.92
N PHE A 119 -7.89 2.60 5.12
CA PHE A 119 -7.14 2.67 6.37
C PHE A 119 -5.82 1.86 6.30
N PHE A 120 -5.88 0.63 5.82
CA PHE A 120 -4.68 -0.20 5.71
C PHE A 120 -3.82 0.11 4.49
N LEU A 121 -4.34 0.69 3.43
CA LEU A 121 -3.62 0.90 2.18
C LEU A 121 -2.75 2.17 2.18
N TYR A 122 -3.22 3.25 2.81
CA TYR A 122 -2.50 4.53 2.81
C TYR A 122 -1.32 4.57 3.78
N GLY A 123 -1.32 3.73 4.84
CA GLY A 123 -0.17 3.54 5.73
C GLY A 123 1.09 3.13 4.98
N PRO A 124 1.07 2.00 4.24
CA PRO A 124 2.16 1.59 3.35
C PRO A 124 2.60 2.66 2.37
N GLN A 125 1.65 3.35 1.74
CA GLN A 125 1.96 4.41 0.78
C GLN A 125 2.81 5.52 1.41
N MET A 126 2.46 6.00 2.58
CA MET A 126 3.19 7.05 3.28
C MET A 126 4.52 6.54 3.84
N LEU A 127 4.53 5.36 4.48
CA LEU A 127 5.73 4.84 5.15
C LEU A 127 6.82 4.38 4.18
N ILE A 128 6.49 3.88 2.97
CA ILE A 128 7.48 3.51 1.95
C ILE A 128 8.24 4.76 1.47
N GLY A 129 7.55 5.87 1.19
CA GLY A 129 8.19 7.13 0.87
C GLY A 129 9.13 7.57 1.98
N LEU A 130 8.66 7.59 3.23
CA LEU A 130 9.48 7.96 4.39
C LEU A 130 10.72 7.05 4.54
N CYS A 131 10.60 5.74 4.33
CA CYS A 131 11.75 4.83 4.32
C CYS A 131 12.75 5.18 3.22
N GLY A 132 12.27 5.53 2.02
CA GLY A 132 13.10 5.98 0.92
C GLY A 132 13.91 7.23 1.27
N ALA A 133 13.28 8.20 1.93
CA ALA A 133 13.93 9.41 2.41
C ALA A 133 14.98 9.14 3.52
N GLU A 134 14.69 8.21 4.43
CA GLU A 134 15.59 7.87 5.55
C GLU A 134 16.81 7.03 5.14
N ILE A 135 16.73 6.26 4.06
CA ILE A 135 17.83 5.41 3.55
C ILE A 135 18.89 6.23 2.83
N VAL A 136 18.50 7.34 2.20
CA VAL A 136 19.38 8.21 1.43
C VAL A 136 19.79 9.43 2.24
N GLY A 137 20.91 10.07 1.87
CA GLY A 137 21.35 11.32 2.49
C GLY A 137 20.42 12.48 2.16
N ARG A 138 20.41 13.50 3.02
CA ARG A 138 19.54 14.68 2.90
C ARG A 138 19.56 15.33 1.50
N ARG A 139 20.71 15.29 0.82
CA ARG A 139 20.88 15.86 -0.53
C ARG A 139 20.16 15.03 -1.63
N SER A 140 19.83 13.80 -1.36
CA SER A 140 19.26 12.86 -2.35
C SER A 140 17.79 12.52 -2.09
N VAL A 141 17.16 13.10 -1.06
CA VAL A 141 15.75 12.80 -0.70
C VAL A 141 14.80 13.06 -1.86
N GLY A 142 14.86 14.25 -2.48
CA GLY A 142 13.98 14.57 -3.60
C GLY A 142 14.15 13.64 -4.80
N ALA A 143 15.40 13.24 -5.11
CA ALA A 143 15.67 12.27 -6.17
C ALA A 143 15.16 10.86 -5.82
N SER A 144 15.24 10.45 -4.55
CA SER A 144 14.69 9.18 -4.07
C SER A 144 13.18 9.14 -4.18
N GLU A 145 12.51 10.17 -3.66
CA GLU A 145 11.05 10.28 -3.73
C GLU A 145 10.53 10.34 -5.18
N GLY A 146 11.21 11.12 -6.04
CA GLY A 146 10.88 11.17 -7.47
C GLY A 146 11.02 9.82 -8.17
N PHE A 147 12.08 9.07 -7.87
CA PHE A 147 12.30 7.74 -8.43
C PHE A 147 11.25 6.73 -7.93
N LEU A 148 11.02 6.68 -6.61
CA LEU A 148 10.01 5.82 -6.01
C LEU A 148 8.62 6.13 -6.56
N GLY A 149 8.27 7.42 -6.66
CA GLY A 149 7.00 7.87 -7.22
C GLY A 149 6.85 7.49 -8.69
N TRP A 150 7.91 7.62 -9.50
CA TRP A 150 7.87 7.21 -10.91
C TRP A 150 7.56 5.72 -11.07
N ILE A 151 8.26 4.85 -10.34
CA ILE A 151 8.00 3.40 -10.36
C ILE A 151 6.59 3.08 -9.82
N ALA A 152 6.13 3.79 -8.78
CA ALA A 152 4.78 3.64 -8.25
C ALA A 152 3.70 3.96 -9.28
N TYR A 153 3.85 5.04 -10.05
CA TYR A 153 2.91 5.40 -11.11
C TYR A 153 2.92 4.43 -12.30
N LEU A 154 4.04 3.76 -12.58
CA LEU A 154 4.04 2.61 -13.50
C LEU A 154 3.17 1.48 -12.95
N GLY A 155 3.16 1.25 -11.63
CA GLY A 155 2.23 0.33 -10.99
C GLY A 155 0.77 0.76 -11.16
N ALA A 156 0.47 2.03 -10.92
CA ALA A 156 -0.87 2.58 -11.12
C ALA A 156 -1.38 2.40 -12.56
N ALA A 157 -0.51 2.58 -13.55
CA ALA A 157 -0.86 2.38 -14.97
C ALA A 157 -1.31 0.93 -15.27
N ASN A 158 -0.75 -0.06 -14.57
CA ASN A 158 -1.14 -1.47 -14.71
C ASN A 158 -2.54 -1.77 -14.14
N ALA A 159 -3.08 -0.93 -13.28
CA ALA A 159 -4.46 -1.02 -12.82
C ALA A 159 -5.51 -0.57 -13.86
N GLY A 160 -5.08 0.01 -14.98
CA GLY A 160 -5.94 0.39 -16.10
C GLY A 160 -6.23 -0.77 -17.04
N VAL A 161 -5.67 -0.69 -18.26
CA VAL A 161 -5.92 -1.67 -19.35
C VAL A 161 -5.57 -3.09 -18.97
N PRO A 162 -4.38 -3.42 -18.39
CA PRO A 162 -4.05 -4.81 -18.03
C PRO A 162 -5.06 -5.44 -17.09
N LEU A 163 -5.47 -4.72 -16.03
CA LEU A 163 -6.44 -5.22 -15.06
C LEU A 163 -7.85 -5.34 -15.68
N SER A 164 -8.21 -4.42 -16.60
CA SER A 164 -9.46 -4.49 -17.37
C SER A 164 -9.54 -5.77 -18.21
N MET A 165 -8.48 -6.08 -18.96
CA MET A 165 -8.40 -7.30 -19.78
C MET A 165 -8.54 -8.56 -18.91
N LEU A 166 -7.91 -8.57 -17.74
CA LEU A 166 -7.99 -9.67 -16.81
C LEU A 166 -9.44 -9.90 -16.32
N VAL A 167 -10.13 -8.81 -15.96
CA VAL A 167 -11.54 -8.89 -15.53
C VAL A 167 -12.45 -9.36 -16.68
N GLN A 168 -12.22 -8.88 -17.90
CA GLN A 168 -13.03 -9.29 -19.07
C GLN A 168 -12.86 -10.77 -19.42
N GLN A 169 -11.64 -11.31 -19.28
CA GLN A 169 -11.35 -12.70 -19.63
C GLN A 169 -11.70 -13.70 -18.51
N TYR A 170 -11.44 -13.34 -17.26
CA TYR A 170 -11.48 -14.27 -16.14
C TYR A 170 -12.44 -13.84 -15.01
N GLY A 171 -13.14 -12.72 -15.19
CA GLY A 171 -14.11 -12.20 -14.22
C GLY A 171 -13.49 -11.53 -12.99
N TRP A 172 -14.36 -11.09 -12.08
CA TRP A 172 -13.98 -10.34 -10.89
C TRP A 172 -13.13 -11.15 -9.90
N GLY A 173 -13.24 -12.48 -9.89
CA GLY A 173 -12.35 -13.31 -9.08
C GLY A 173 -10.89 -13.08 -9.39
N ALA A 174 -10.54 -12.97 -10.67
CA ALA A 174 -9.18 -12.72 -11.12
C ALA A 174 -8.68 -11.31 -10.73
N PHE A 175 -9.56 -10.32 -10.65
CA PHE A 175 -9.25 -8.99 -10.11
C PHE A 175 -8.71 -9.08 -8.68
N PHE A 176 -9.45 -9.74 -7.79
CA PHE A 176 -9.02 -9.89 -6.40
C PHE A 176 -7.74 -10.73 -6.27
N VAL A 177 -7.61 -11.80 -7.05
CA VAL A 177 -6.38 -12.61 -7.09
C VAL A 177 -5.17 -11.77 -7.49
N ALA A 178 -5.30 -10.90 -8.50
CA ALA A 178 -4.23 -10.03 -8.94
C ALA A 178 -3.82 -9.02 -7.83
N LEU A 179 -4.80 -8.42 -7.14
CA LEU A 179 -4.52 -7.50 -6.04
C LEU A 179 -3.89 -8.21 -4.83
N LEU A 180 -4.35 -9.40 -4.49
CA LEU A 180 -3.77 -10.23 -3.42
C LEU A 180 -2.35 -10.67 -3.77
N ALA A 181 -2.09 -11.05 -5.03
CA ALA A 181 -0.76 -11.37 -5.52
C ALA A 181 0.18 -10.15 -5.42
N ALA A 182 -0.31 -8.95 -5.74
CA ALA A 182 0.46 -7.72 -5.56
C ALA A 182 0.78 -7.46 -4.07
N CYS A 183 -0.17 -7.68 -3.15
CA CYS A 183 0.10 -7.59 -1.71
C CYS A 183 1.16 -8.61 -1.26
N ALA A 184 1.05 -9.86 -1.70
CA ALA A 184 2.01 -10.91 -1.37
C ALA A 184 3.41 -10.60 -1.92
N ALA A 185 3.51 -10.13 -3.16
CA ALA A 185 4.76 -9.70 -3.78
C ALA A 185 5.39 -8.53 -3.01
N ALA A 186 4.60 -7.54 -2.60
CA ALA A 186 5.05 -6.41 -1.79
C ALA A 186 5.64 -6.88 -0.45
N ILE A 187 4.98 -7.79 0.24
CA ILE A 187 5.48 -8.38 1.51
C ILE A 187 6.77 -9.16 1.27
N ALA A 188 6.84 -9.98 0.22
CA ALA A 188 8.03 -10.76 -0.11
C ALA A 188 9.25 -9.87 -0.44
N LEU A 189 9.04 -8.75 -1.15
CA LEU A 189 10.07 -7.77 -1.45
C LEU A 189 10.57 -7.02 -0.20
N LEU A 190 9.71 -6.82 0.80
CA LEU A 190 10.06 -6.13 2.04
C LEU A 190 10.76 -7.04 3.06
N ALA A 191 10.50 -8.34 3.05
CA ALA A 191 11.04 -9.28 4.01
C ALA A 191 12.58 -9.18 4.21
N PRO A 192 13.42 -9.12 3.14
CA PRO A 192 14.87 -9.00 3.29
C PRO A 192 15.32 -7.60 3.78
N ILE A 193 14.44 -6.61 3.74
CA ILE A 193 14.78 -5.21 4.07
C ILE A 193 14.48 -4.89 5.55
N THR A 194 13.86 -5.78 6.30
CA THR A 194 13.46 -5.56 7.71
C THR A 194 14.64 -5.25 8.65
N GLY A 195 15.88 -5.55 8.26
CA GLY A 195 17.10 -5.18 8.99
C GLY A 195 17.72 -3.83 8.59
N ALA A 196 17.11 -3.07 7.69
CA ALA A 196 17.70 -1.84 7.17
C ALA A 196 17.81 -0.75 8.25
N GLN A 197 18.96 -0.05 8.23
CA GLN A 197 19.24 1.09 9.11
C GLN A 197 19.12 2.40 8.32
N SER A 198 18.71 3.49 9.00
CA SER A 198 18.73 4.82 8.39
C SER A 198 20.17 5.29 8.16
N GLU A 199 20.36 6.26 7.28
CA GLU A 199 21.68 6.85 7.03
C GLU A 199 22.27 7.45 8.34
N VAL A 200 21.44 8.13 9.13
CA VAL A 200 21.86 8.71 10.41
C VAL A 200 22.41 7.62 11.36
N GLN A 201 21.75 6.49 11.45
CA GLN A 201 22.21 5.36 12.27
C GLN A 201 23.51 4.76 11.75
N ARG A 202 23.66 4.64 10.41
CA ARG A 202 24.89 4.14 9.79
C ARG A 202 26.08 5.06 10.04
N VAL A 203 25.89 6.38 9.89
CA VAL A 203 26.94 7.39 10.15
C VAL A 203 27.33 7.40 11.63
N ALA A 204 26.35 7.39 12.55
CA ALA A 204 26.63 7.33 13.98
C ALA A 204 27.42 6.07 14.39
N LYS A 205 27.07 4.90 13.82
CA LYS A 205 27.79 3.65 14.07
C LYS A 205 29.22 3.64 13.49
N ALA A 206 29.44 4.34 12.37
CA ALA A 206 30.76 4.49 11.78
C ALA A 206 31.65 5.43 12.59
N ALA A 207 31.09 6.48 13.19
CA ALA A 207 31.80 7.43 14.05
C ALA A 207 32.17 6.86 15.45
N ALA A 208 31.48 5.80 15.89
CA ALA A 208 31.71 5.13 17.17
C ALA A 208 32.76 3.97 17.11
N ARG A 209 33.30 3.70 15.91
CA ARG A 209 34.38 2.73 15.66
C ARG A 209 35.71 3.42 15.43
#